data_879b788c1929e32053b710d6592bbc54
#
_entry.id   879b788c1929e32053b710d6592bbc54
#
_cell.length_a   1.000
_cell.length_b   1.000
_cell.length_c   1.000
_cell.angle_alpha   90.00
_cell.angle_beta   90.00
_cell.angle_gamma   90.00
#
_symmetry.space_group_name_H-M   'P 1'
#
loop_
_entity.id
_entity.type
_entity.pdbx_description
1 polymer ?
#
loop_
_entity_poly.entity_id
_entity_poly.type
_entity_poly.pdbx_seq_one_letter_code
_entity_poly.pdbx_strand_id
1 'polypeptide(L)'
;MAIVQIINRSGGTSDAGGGGSTTLKIENLSSQVTGSNINFSTSSQFVEDTIQVYYNGVLQIQGGSNDYTEDGDRRGVTFALAPETGTKVVVIYSESA
;
A
#
# COMPACT_ATOMS: atom_id res chain seq x y z
N MET A 1 8.50 -5.99 10.97
CA MET A 1 8.81 -5.93 10.49
C MET A 1 9.23 -6.14 9.81
N ALA A 2 8.98 -6.38 9.49
CA ALA A 2 9.34 -6.44 8.72
C ALA A 2 9.53 -6.39 7.97
N ILE A 3 9.37 -6.31 7.58
CA ILE A 3 9.54 -6.21 6.87
C ILE A 3 10.18 -6.16 6.35
N VAL A 4 10.30 -6.30 6.24
CA VAL A 4 10.97 -6.16 5.64
C VAL A 4 11.75 -6.41 5.17
N GLN A 5 11.73 -6.67 4.87
CA GLN A 5 12.51 -6.89 4.41
C GLN A 5 12.87 -6.79 3.62
N ILE A 6 12.58 -6.85 3.28
CA ILE A 6 12.88 -6.60 2.62
C ILE A 6 13.54 -6.15 2.10
N ILE A 7 13.65 -6.04 2.06
CA ILE A 7 14.29 -5.49 1.62
C ILE A 7 15.20 -5.41 1.27
N ASN A 8 15.30 -5.51 1.10
CA ASN A 8 16.30 -5.29 0.73
C ASN A 8 16.95 -5.56 0.25
N ARG A 9 16.76 -5.64 -0.18
CA ARG A 9 17.46 -5.76 -0.67
C ARG A 9 17.77 -5.64 -1.25
N SER A 10 17.60 -5.72 -1.37
CA SER A 10 18.03 -5.39 -1.91
C SER A 10 18.33 -5.23 -2.32
N GLY A 11 18.15 -5.37 -2.34
CA GLY A 11 18.61 -4.98 -2.88
C GLY A 11 18.88 -5.01 -3.44
N GLY A 12 18.87 -5.16 -3.55
CA GLY A 12 19.29 -4.96 -4.22
C GLY A 12 19.34 -5.03 -4.82
N THR A 13 19.27 -5.18 -5.16
CA THR A 13 19.56 -5.05 -5.87
C THR A 13 19.59 -4.82 -6.46
N SER A 14 19.43 -4.90 -6.67
CA SER A 14 19.71 -4.53 -7.33
C SER A 14 19.76 -4.19 -7.86
N ASP A 15 19.64 -4.21 -8.18
CA ASP A 15 19.95 -3.87 -8.83
C ASP A 15 20.02 -3.56 -9.43
N ALA A 16 19.80 -3.91 -9.61
CA ALA A 16 20.02 -3.60 -10.15
C ALA A 16 19.99 -3.13 -10.96
N GLY A 17 19.87 -3.48 -10.81
CA GLY A 17 19.99 -2.55 -11.49
C GLY A 17 19.30 -2.18 -12.54
N GLY A 18 19.31 -2.17 -12.84
CA GLY A 18 18.88 -1.75 -13.87
C GLY A 18 17.64 -1.27 -14.06
N GLY A 19 16.95 -1.59 -14.66
CA GLY A 19 15.68 -1.22 -14.98
C GLY A 19 15.30 0.13 -14.46
N GLY A 20 14.13 0.48 -14.52
CA GLY A 20 13.64 1.69 -13.95
C GLY A 20 13.78 1.64 -12.46
N SER A 21 14.14 2.72 -11.85
CA SER A 21 14.19 2.74 -10.41
C SER A 21 12.81 3.05 -9.87
N THR A 22 12.50 2.41 -8.76
CA THR A 22 11.28 2.70 -8.01
C THR A 22 11.67 3.23 -6.64
N THR A 23 10.81 4.04 -6.07
CA THR A 23 11.01 4.62 -4.75
C THR A 23 9.99 3.99 -3.81
N LEU A 24 10.48 3.50 -2.69
CA LEU A 24 9.58 2.98 -1.65
C LEU A 24 8.93 4.17 -0.95
N LYS A 25 7.61 4.12 -0.83
CA LYS A 25 6.85 5.17 -0.15
C LYS A 25 6.05 4.58 1.00
N ILE A 26 5.98 5.35 2.07
CA ILE A 26 5.16 5.03 3.23
C ILE A 26 4.22 6.22 3.41
N GLU A 27 2.91 5.95 3.43
CA GLU A 27 1.92 7.02 3.58
C GLU A 27 0.92 6.67 4.65
N ASN A 28 0.59 7.67 5.45
CA ASN A 28 -0.45 7.56 6.46
C ASN A 28 -1.73 8.09 5.86
N LEU A 29 -2.68 7.21 5.60
CA LEU A 29 -3.97 7.57 4.99
C LEU A 29 -5.08 7.70 6.03
N SER A 30 -4.73 7.81 7.30
CA SER A 30 -5.73 7.84 8.38
C SER A 30 -6.68 9.02 8.27
N SER A 31 -6.25 10.11 7.63
CA SER A 31 -7.14 11.28 7.45
C SER A 31 -8.30 10.98 6.51
N GLN A 32 -8.23 9.91 5.72
CA GLN A 32 -9.32 9.52 4.82
C GLN A 32 -10.33 8.60 5.49
N VAL A 33 -10.09 8.18 6.72
CA VAL A 33 -11.00 7.31 7.46
C VAL A 33 -12.18 8.12 7.96
N THR A 34 -13.39 7.74 7.57
CA THR A 34 -14.62 8.43 7.99
C THR A 34 -15.62 7.51 8.68
N GLY A 35 -15.34 6.21 8.69
CA GLY A 35 -16.30 5.20 9.16
C GLY A 35 -17.14 4.64 8.04
N SER A 36 -17.19 5.28 6.88
CA SER A 36 -17.96 4.80 5.73
C SER A 36 -17.17 4.80 4.42
N ASN A 37 -16.00 5.47 4.38
CA ASN A 37 -15.20 5.54 3.16
C ASN A 37 -14.50 4.21 2.92
N ILE A 38 -14.60 3.67 1.70
CA ILE A 38 -13.88 2.46 1.31
C ILE A 38 -12.80 2.74 0.26
N ASN A 39 -12.80 3.93 -0.34
CA ASN A 39 -11.85 4.28 -1.41
C ASN A 39 -10.78 5.19 -0.83
N PHE A 40 -9.55 4.71 -0.79
CA PHE A 40 -8.42 5.45 -0.22
C PHE A 40 -7.41 5.72 -1.32
N SER A 41 -6.97 6.96 -1.42
CA SER A 41 -6.07 7.40 -2.50
C SER A 41 -4.65 7.54 -1.97
N THR A 42 -3.68 7.10 -2.79
CA THR A 42 -2.27 7.35 -2.52
C THR A 42 -1.84 8.62 -3.23
N SER A 43 -0.75 9.23 -2.78
CA SER A 43 -0.26 10.46 -3.40
C SER A 43 0.41 10.20 -4.74
N SER A 44 0.84 8.97 -4.99
CA SER A 44 1.53 8.59 -6.22
C SER A 44 0.96 7.28 -6.74
N GLN A 45 1.15 7.05 -8.03
CA GLN A 45 0.81 5.77 -8.62
C GLN A 45 1.81 4.72 -8.14
N PHE A 46 1.33 3.52 -7.84
CA PHE A 46 2.20 2.43 -7.37
C PHE A 46 2.34 1.35 -8.43
N VAL A 47 3.40 0.56 -8.29
CA VAL A 47 3.59 -0.62 -9.12
C VAL A 47 2.60 -1.69 -8.69
N GLU A 48 1.97 -2.35 -9.64
CA GLU A 48 0.96 -3.37 -9.36
C GLU A 48 1.50 -4.41 -8.38
N ASP A 49 0.68 -4.78 -7.41
CA ASP A 49 0.98 -5.82 -6.41
C ASP A 49 2.10 -5.46 -5.44
N THR A 50 2.50 -4.18 -5.35
CA THR A 50 3.53 -3.79 -4.39
C THR A 50 2.97 -3.14 -3.14
N ILE A 51 1.69 -2.73 -3.14
CA ILE A 51 1.15 -1.99 -2.01
C ILE A 51 0.80 -2.95 -0.87
N GLN A 52 1.19 -2.56 0.34
CA GLN A 52 0.84 -3.24 1.57
C GLN A 52 0.02 -2.29 2.41
N VAL A 53 -1.07 -2.77 2.96
CA VAL A 53 -2.02 -1.96 3.71
C VAL A 53 -2.07 -2.47 5.14
N TYR A 54 -1.98 -1.55 6.09
CA TYR A 54 -2.00 -1.88 7.52
C TYR A 54 -3.14 -1.14 8.22
N TYR A 55 -3.93 -1.87 9.00
CA TYR A 55 -4.95 -1.32 9.90
C TYR A 55 -4.40 -1.40 11.32
N ASN A 56 -4.17 -0.25 11.96
CA ASN A 56 -3.66 -0.24 13.33
C ASN A 56 -2.44 -1.15 13.49
N GLY A 57 -1.58 -1.19 12.47
CA GLY A 57 -0.38 -2.00 12.47
C GLY A 57 -0.56 -3.44 12.01
N VAL A 58 -1.78 -3.86 11.67
CA VAL A 58 -2.05 -5.24 11.23
C VAL A 58 -2.14 -5.26 9.71
N LEU A 59 -1.33 -6.11 9.08
CA LEU A 59 -1.31 -6.26 7.63
C LEU A 59 -2.64 -6.80 7.14
N GLN A 60 -3.19 -6.16 6.11
CA GLN A 60 -4.42 -6.59 5.45
C GLN A 60 -4.08 -7.45 4.24
N ILE A 61 -5.04 -8.23 3.78
CA ILE A 61 -4.83 -9.20 2.69
C ILE A 61 -5.52 -8.67 1.43
N GLN A 62 -4.76 -8.60 0.34
CA GLN A 62 -5.27 -8.17 -0.96
C GLN A 62 -6.12 -9.26 -1.60
N GLY A 63 -7.16 -8.87 -2.31
CA GLY A 63 -7.94 -9.78 -3.13
C GLY A 63 -9.43 -9.49 -3.07
N GLY A 64 -10.16 -9.91 -4.10
CA GLY A 64 -11.58 -9.62 -4.23
C GLY A 64 -12.45 -10.22 -3.13
N SER A 65 -12.00 -11.33 -2.52
CA SER A 65 -12.72 -11.95 -1.39
C SER A 65 -12.06 -11.66 -0.06
N ASN A 66 -11.07 -10.78 -0.04
CA ASN A 66 -10.28 -10.47 1.14
C ASN A 66 -10.53 -9.03 1.57
N ASP A 67 -9.51 -8.38 2.13
CA ASP A 67 -9.70 -7.11 2.83
C ASP A 67 -9.76 -5.92 1.88
N TYR A 68 -9.01 -5.95 0.79
CA TYR A 68 -8.99 -4.83 -0.14
C TYR A 68 -8.54 -5.27 -1.54
N THR A 69 -8.78 -4.41 -2.53
CA THR A 69 -8.25 -4.59 -3.89
C THR A 69 -7.54 -3.32 -4.31
N GLU A 70 -6.57 -3.46 -5.22
CA GLU A 70 -5.93 -2.31 -5.84
C GLU A 70 -6.87 -1.71 -6.87
N ASP A 71 -6.89 -0.37 -6.96
CA ASP A 71 -7.65 0.29 -8.01
C ASP A 71 -6.97 0.06 -9.36
N GLY A 72 -7.75 0.07 -10.43
CA GLY A 72 -7.24 -0.21 -11.77
C GLY A 72 -6.20 0.79 -12.24
N ASP A 73 -6.27 2.04 -11.76
CA ASP A 73 -5.28 3.07 -12.11
C ASP A 73 -4.07 3.04 -11.20
N ARG A 74 -4.07 2.18 -10.19
CA ARG A 74 -3.01 2.04 -9.19
C ARG A 74 -2.69 3.34 -8.47
N ARG A 75 -3.73 4.10 -8.18
CA ARG A 75 -3.62 5.35 -7.42
C ARG A 75 -4.44 5.28 -6.14
N GLY A 76 -4.84 4.09 -5.73
CA GLY A 76 -5.60 3.90 -4.53
C GLY A 76 -5.99 2.46 -4.33
N VAL A 77 -6.67 2.20 -3.23
CA VAL A 77 -7.20 0.87 -2.91
C VAL A 77 -8.65 1.01 -2.50
N THR A 78 -9.41 -0.06 -2.68
CA THR A 78 -10.82 -0.13 -2.28
C THR A 78 -10.96 -1.23 -1.26
N PHE A 79 -11.44 -0.88 -0.07
CA PHE A 79 -11.64 -1.86 1.00
C PHE A 79 -12.98 -2.57 0.85
N ALA A 80 -13.02 -3.84 1.26
CA ALA A 80 -14.26 -4.61 1.28
C ALA A 80 -15.22 -4.04 2.32
N LEU A 81 -14.70 -3.57 3.46
CA LEU A 81 -15.48 -2.95 4.52
C LEU A 81 -14.80 -1.65 4.89
N ALA A 82 -15.59 -0.62 5.16
CA ALA A 82 -15.06 0.68 5.55
C ALA A 82 -14.35 0.57 6.90
N PRO A 83 -13.13 1.11 7.02
CA PRO A 83 -12.48 1.18 8.34
C PRO A 83 -13.31 2.03 9.29
N GLU A 84 -13.39 1.59 10.54
CA GLU A 84 -14.11 2.33 11.57
C GLU A 84 -13.41 3.65 11.87
N THR A 85 -14.19 4.63 12.28
CA THR A 85 -13.65 5.90 12.73
C THR A 85 -12.57 5.67 13.78
N GLY A 86 -11.43 6.31 13.64
CA GLY A 86 -10.31 6.15 14.56
C GLY A 86 -9.29 5.11 14.14
N THR A 87 -9.58 4.33 13.10
CA THR A 87 -8.62 3.35 12.58
C THR A 87 -7.44 4.10 11.96
N LYS A 88 -6.24 3.59 12.23
CA LYS A 88 -5.02 4.10 11.60
C LYS A 88 -4.74 3.27 10.37
N VAL A 89 -4.68 3.92 9.20
CA VAL A 89 -4.42 3.24 7.92
C VAL A 89 -3.08 3.75 7.39
N VAL A 90 -2.13 2.84 7.23
CA VAL A 90 -0.80 3.15 6.69
C VAL A 90 -0.55 2.21 5.52
N VAL A 91 0.01 2.74 4.44
CA VAL A 91 0.35 1.93 3.28
C VAL A 91 1.83 2.08 2.96
N ILE A 92 2.40 1.02 2.41
CA ILE A 92 3.78 0.97 1.94
C ILE A 92 3.72 0.44 0.52
N TYR A 93 4.38 1.10 -0.41
CA TYR A 93 4.36 0.66 -1.80
C TYR A 93 5.59 1.15 -2.55
N SER A 94 5.83 0.53 -3.71
CA SER A 94 6.85 1.00 -4.64
C SER A 94 6.19 1.99 -5.58
N GLU A 95 6.70 3.22 -5.61
CA GLU A 95 6.18 4.25 -6.49
C GLU A 95 6.52 3.88 -7.93
N SER A 96 5.55 4.05 -8.82
CA SER A 96 5.76 3.80 -10.25
C SER A 96 6.69 4.86 -10.80
N ALA A 97 7.67 4.42 -11.60
CA ALA A 97 8.65 5.32 -12.19
C ALA A 97 8.04 6.18 -13.30
#